data_555ce5d33b1fcc43a3e65f16f329e30b
#
_entry.id   555ce5d33b1fcc43a3e65f16f329e30b
#
_cell.length_a   1.000
_cell.length_b   1.000
_cell.length_c   1.000
_cell.angle_alpha   90.00
_cell.angle_beta   90.00
_cell.angle_gamma   90.00
#
_symmetry.space_group_name_H-M   'P 1'
#
loop_
_entity.id
_entity.type
_entity.pdbx_description
1 polymer ?
#
loop_
_entity_poly.entity_id
_entity_poly.type
_entity_poly.pdbx_seq_one_letter_code
_entity_poly.pdbx_strand_id
1 'polypeptide(L)'
;KYAARRQEMVDKVLLGYGQIGNDHSISPTQKYFNTELAQREFDAERARFHWKKTGIGDKPVVVHASGASLDGSVDCALLLQASAKECGINLEVKKEPNDGYWSNIWNKPGVGMCTSYWSGRPTPDWMFSTCCIAASEWNDMAWRDTPAADAFNALVTAAKGELDDKKRHEMYFECQRLMNEDGGYITWSYGQNLSAHNKRIAHPATVGGNWHLDGCKITERWWFA
;
A
#
# COMPACT_ATOMS: atom_id res chain seq x y z
N LYS A 1 8.34 -7.32 5.78
CA LYS A 1 6.88 -7.52 5.85
C LYS A 1 6.46 -8.10 7.22
N TYR A 2 7.05 -9.20 7.70
CA TYR A 2 6.73 -9.81 9.02
C TYR A 2 7.10 -8.94 10.23
N ALA A 3 7.96 -7.94 10.08
CA ALA A 3 8.32 -7.01 11.15
C ALA A 3 7.28 -5.89 11.40
N ALA A 4 6.24 -5.77 10.58
CA ALA A 4 5.25 -4.70 10.72
C ALA A 4 4.11 -5.10 11.67
N ARG A 5 3.92 -4.33 12.75
CA ARG A 5 2.77 -4.42 13.67
C ARG A 5 1.62 -3.59 13.12
N ARG A 6 0.94 -4.08 12.10
CA ARG A 6 -0.04 -3.32 11.31
C ARG A 6 -1.19 -2.78 12.14
N GLN A 7 -1.73 -3.57 13.07
CA GLN A 7 -2.83 -3.09 13.93
C GLN A 7 -2.39 -1.91 14.79
N GLU A 8 -1.21 -1.98 15.39
CA GLU A 8 -0.66 -0.88 16.19
C GLU A 8 -0.47 0.40 15.35
N MET A 9 -0.02 0.25 14.09
CA MET A 9 0.12 1.38 13.17
C MET A 9 -1.25 2.00 12.84
N VAL A 10 -2.28 1.19 12.56
CA VAL A 10 -3.64 1.67 12.30
C VAL A 10 -4.19 2.41 13.52
N ASP A 11 -4.04 1.83 14.71
CA ASP A 11 -4.57 2.42 15.94
C ASP A 11 -3.90 3.75 16.30
N LYS A 12 -2.56 3.82 16.17
CA LYS A 12 -1.79 5.00 16.60
C LYS A 12 -1.69 6.09 15.53
N VAL A 13 -1.58 5.71 14.25
CA VAL A 13 -1.37 6.67 13.16
C VAL A 13 -2.69 7.09 12.53
N LEU A 14 -3.62 6.16 12.33
CA LEU A 14 -4.91 6.44 11.74
C LEU A 14 -6.04 6.57 12.78
N LEU A 15 -5.72 6.52 14.07
CA LEU A 15 -6.70 6.61 15.16
C LEU A 15 -7.87 5.60 15.00
N GLY A 16 -7.57 4.44 14.41
CA GLY A 16 -8.56 3.41 14.09
C GLY A 16 -9.34 3.62 12.78
N TYR A 17 -9.13 4.73 12.07
CA TYR A 17 -9.81 5.01 10.79
C TYR A 17 -9.10 4.33 9.62
N GLY A 18 -9.11 3.01 9.61
CA GLY A 18 -8.51 2.20 8.55
C GLY A 18 -8.67 0.71 8.83
N GLN A 19 -8.29 -0.08 7.87
CA GLN A 19 -8.18 -1.53 8.01
C GLN A 19 -6.72 -1.93 7.84
N ILE A 20 -6.31 -3.02 8.47
CA ILE A 20 -4.94 -3.53 8.32
C ILE A 20 -4.70 -3.94 6.87
N GLY A 21 -3.54 -3.57 6.37
CA GLY A 21 -3.08 -3.94 5.04
C GLY A 21 -2.52 -5.36 5.00
N ASN A 22 -2.39 -5.91 3.79
CA ASN A 22 -1.83 -7.25 3.58
C ASN A 22 -0.85 -7.29 2.41
N ASP A 23 0.03 -6.29 2.31
CA ASP A 23 1.14 -6.21 1.35
C ASP A 23 0.74 -6.26 -0.13
N HIS A 24 -0.47 -5.81 -0.46
CA HIS A 24 -0.95 -5.59 -1.82
C HIS A 24 -1.83 -4.33 -1.89
N SER A 25 -2.10 -3.84 -3.08
CA SER A 25 -2.74 -2.53 -3.30
C SER A 25 -4.26 -2.56 -3.46
N ILE A 26 -4.91 -3.71 -3.38
CA ILE A 26 -6.36 -3.84 -3.52
C ILE A 26 -7.00 -3.85 -2.13
N SER A 27 -7.88 -2.89 -1.86
CA SER A 27 -8.55 -2.75 -0.58
C SER A 27 -9.80 -3.63 -0.45
N PRO A 28 -10.25 -3.96 0.76
CA PRO A 28 -11.45 -4.78 0.99
C PRO A 28 -12.75 -4.21 0.39
N THR A 29 -12.78 -2.92 0.07
CA THR A 29 -13.95 -2.28 -0.54
C THR A 29 -13.99 -2.43 -2.06
N GLN A 30 -12.92 -2.95 -2.67
CA GLN A 30 -12.82 -3.10 -4.11
C GLN A 30 -13.30 -4.48 -4.57
N LYS A 31 -13.93 -4.52 -5.75
CA LYS A 31 -14.21 -5.79 -6.43
C LYS A 31 -12.91 -6.57 -6.61
N TYR A 32 -12.95 -7.87 -6.49
CA TYR A 32 -11.81 -8.78 -6.58
C TYR A 32 -10.77 -8.65 -5.46
N PHE A 33 -11.12 -8.07 -4.31
CA PHE A 33 -10.28 -8.21 -3.12
C PHE A 33 -10.15 -9.69 -2.75
N ASN A 34 -8.91 -10.16 -2.54
CA ASN A 34 -8.66 -11.56 -2.20
C ASN A 34 -8.98 -11.83 -0.72
N THR A 35 -10.14 -12.42 -0.49
CA THR A 35 -10.63 -12.81 0.85
C THR A 35 -10.02 -14.12 1.37
N GLU A 36 -9.33 -14.88 0.50
CA GLU A 36 -8.73 -16.17 0.84
C GLU A 36 -7.26 -16.02 1.25
N LEU A 37 -6.66 -14.86 0.97
CA LEU A 37 -5.27 -14.60 1.31
C LEU A 37 -5.13 -14.37 2.82
N ALA A 38 -4.44 -15.28 3.49
CA ALA A 38 -4.19 -15.18 4.93
C ALA A 38 -3.54 -13.84 5.29
N GLN A 39 -4.05 -13.20 6.34
CA GLN A 39 -3.48 -11.96 6.85
C GLN A 39 -2.05 -12.20 7.34
N ARG A 40 -1.13 -11.38 6.88
CA ARG A 40 0.25 -11.42 7.37
C ARG A 40 0.33 -10.75 8.74
N GLU A 41 0.52 -11.56 9.75
CA GLU A 41 0.71 -11.10 11.13
C GLU A 41 2.17 -10.74 11.41
N PHE A 42 2.39 -10.00 12.50
CA PHE A 42 3.73 -9.78 13.03
C PHE A 42 4.33 -11.11 13.49
N ASP A 43 5.53 -11.41 13.01
CA ASP A 43 6.25 -12.62 13.36
C ASP A 43 7.76 -12.33 13.37
N ALA A 44 8.31 -12.18 14.57
CA ALA A 44 9.70 -11.80 14.74
C ALA A 44 10.67 -12.91 14.27
N GLU A 45 10.29 -14.19 14.37
CA GLU A 45 11.15 -15.30 13.94
C GLU A 45 11.21 -15.37 12.42
N ARG A 46 10.07 -15.26 11.74
CA ARG A 46 10.02 -15.18 10.28
C ARG A 46 10.71 -13.93 9.76
N ALA A 47 10.55 -12.80 10.44
CA ALA A 47 11.27 -11.58 10.08
C ALA A 47 12.78 -11.76 10.13
N ARG A 48 13.31 -12.33 11.23
CA ARG A 48 14.74 -12.68 11.38
C ARG A 48 15.22 -13.66 10.32
N PHE A 49 14.44 -14.70 10.06
CA PHE A 49 14.78 -15.70 9.05
C PHE A 49 14.95 -15.07 7.66
N HIS A 50 13.96 -14.25 7.23
CA HIS A 50 14.05 -13.59 5.93
C HIS A 50 15.16 -12.53 5.90
N TRP A 51 15.35 -11.78 6.98
CA TRP A 51 16.43 -10.80 7.07
C TRP A 51 17.81 -11.45 6.91
N LYS A 52 18.02 -12.54 7.60
CA LYS A 52 19.29 -13.30 7.49
C LYS A 52 19.57 -13.75 6.05
N LYS A 53 18.54 -14.11 5.30
CA LYS A 53 18.68 -14.52 3.89
C LYS A 53 19.11 -13.38 2.96
N THR A 54 18.89 -12.13 3.33
CA THR A 54 19.29 -10.98 2.50
C THR A 54 20.82 -10.79 2.46
N GLY A 55 21.54 -11.31 3.45
CA GLY A 55 22.97 -11.10 3.62
C GLY A 55 23.36 -9.65 3.99
N ILE A 56 22.38 -8.77 4.27
CA ILE A 56 22.65 -7.37 4.63
C ILE A 56 23.39 -7.26 5.97
N GLY A 57 23.15 -8.21 6.88
CA GLY A 57 23.74 -8.20 8.22
C GLY A 57 23.25 -7.01 9.05
N ASP A 58 24.17 -6.36 9.76
CA ASP A 58 23.87 -5.23 10.66
C ASP A 58 23.87 -3.86 9.94
N LYS A 59 24.07 -3.86 8.62
CA LYS A 59 24.02 -2.60 7.86
C LYS A 59 22.63 -1.98 7.96
N PRO A 60 22.53 -0.66 8.21
CA PRO A 60 21.25 0.00 8.30
C PRO A 60 20.54 0.03 6.94
N VAL A 61 19.24 -0.20 6.97
CA VAL A 61 18.34 0.13 5.85
C VAL A 61 17.64 1.42 6.18
N VAL A 62 17.84 2.44 5.35
CA VAL A 62 17.25 3.76 5.55
C VAL A 62 15.83 3.78 4.98
N VAL A 63 14.88 4.19 5.82
CA VAL A 63 13.49 4.48 5.44
C VAL A 63 13.31 5.99 5.37
N HIS A 64 13.17 6.52 4.17
CA HIS A 64 12.88 7.93 3.94
C HIS A 64 11.39 8.20 4.18
N ALA A 65 11.05 9.10 5.09
CA ALA A 65 9.66 9.38 5.46
C ALA A 65 9.37 10.88 5.47
N SER A 66 8.20 11.27 4.98
CA SER A 66 7.76 12.66 4.92
C SER A 66 6.26 12.79 5.06
N GLY A 67 5.79 13.85 5.72
CA GLY A 67 4.37 14.22 5.75
C GLY A 67 3.77 14.48 4.37
N ALA A 68 4.59 14.70 3.33
CA ALA A 68 4.13 14.81 1.97
C ALA A 68 3.49 13.52 1.44
N SER A 69 3.92 12.35 1.93
CA SER A 69 3.34 11.07 1.50
C SER A 69 2.00 10.78 2.21
N LEU A 70 1.92 11.06 3.50
CA LEU A 70 0.70 10.89 4.31
C LEU A 70 0.96 11.59 5.65
N ASP A 71 -0.04 12.25 6.20
CA ASP A 71 0.02 12.69 7.60
C ASP A 71 0.25 11.47 8.51
N GLY A 72 1.25 11.56 9.39
CA GLY A 72 1.66 10.44 10.24
C GLY A 72 2.60 9.41 9.59
N SER A 73 3.06 9.62 8.36
CA SER A 73 4.00 8.67 7.70
C SER A 73 5.33 8.54 8.42
N VAL A 74 5.81 9.61 9.07
CA VAL A 74 7.03 9.58 9.89
C VAL A 74 6.79 8.72 11.13
N ASP A 75 5.64 8.87 11.80
CA ASP A 75 5.27 8.06 12.97
C ASP A 75 5.11 6.58 12.58
N CYS A 76 4.51 6.32 11.43
CA CYS A 76 4.42 4.98 10.85
C CYS A 76 5.81 4.36 10.65
N ALA A 77 6.76 5.11 10.08
CA ALA A 77 8.14 4.64 9.88
C ALA A 77 8.86 4.38 11.22
N LEU A 78 8.64 5.22 12.23
CA LEU A 78 9.20 5.04 13.59
C LEU A 78 8.62 3.81 14.29
N LEU A 79 7.32 3.53 14.14
CA LEU A 79 6.70 2.31 14.66
C LEU A 79 7.27 1.06 13.97
N LEU A 80 7.46 1.12 12.65
CA LEU A 80 8.12 0.05 11.91
C LEU A 80 9.57 -0.15 12.37
N GLN A 81 10.32 0.93 12.58
CA GLN A 81 11.69 0.86 13.10
C GLN A 81 11.72 0.18 14.47
N ALA A 82 10.82 0.55 15.38
CA ALA A 82 10.74 -0.04 16.71
C ALA A 82 10.46 -1.56 16.65
N SER A 83 9.47 -1.97 15.88
CA SER A 83 9.13 -3.39 15.73
C SER A 83 10.17 -4.18 14.93
N ALA A 84 10.85 -3.57 13.97
CA ALA A 84 11.96 -4.18 13.23
C ALA A 84 13.16 -4.44 14.16
N LYS A 85 13.43 -3.55 15.11
CA LYS A 85 14.49 -3.73 16.11
C LYS A 85 14.26 -4.98 16.97
N GLU A 86 13.02 -5.30 17.34
CA GLU A 86 12.66 -6.54 18.04
C GLU A 86 13.02 -7.79 17.21
N CYS A 87 13.03 -7.64 15.90
CA CYS A 87 13.39 -8.69 14.95
C CYS A 87 14.89 -8.74 14.64
N GLY A 88 15.72 -7.88 15.26
CA GLY A 88 17.14 -7.77 14.95
C GLY A 88 17.42 -7.14 13.58
N ILE A 89 16.49 -6.32 13.08
CA ILE A 89 16.61 -5.61 11.80
C ILE A 89 16.97 -4.16 12.09
N ASN A 90 18.08 -3.69 11.52
CA ASN A 90 18.54 -2.33 11.68
C ASN A 90 17.87 -1.41 10.64
N LEU A 91 16.76 -0.74 11.03
CA LEU A 91 16.13 0.31 10.24
C LEU A 91 16.48 1.67 10.80
N GLU A 92 16.81 2.61 9.93
CA GLU A 92 17.01 4.02 10.27
C GLU A 92 15.95 4.87 9.57
N VAL A 93 15.23 5.69 10.33
CA VAL A 93 14.23 6.60 9.76
C VAL A 93 14.90 7.93 9.45
N LYS A 94 14.88 8.33 8.20
CA LYS A 94 15.30 9.64 7.76
C LYS A 94 14.07 10.48 7.41
N LYS A 95 13.81 11.49 8.26
CA LYS A 95 12.75 12.45 7.97
C LYS A 95 13.18 13.38 6.84
N GLU A 96 12.38 13.43 5.80
CA GLU A 96 12.60 14.28 4.63
C GLU A 96 11.64 15.50 4.64
N PRO A 97 12.05 16.63 4.08
CA PRO A 97 11.17 17.77 3.87
C PRO A 97 9.95 17.38 3.00
N ASN A 98 8.84 18.08 3.21
CA ASN A 98 7.66 17.89 2.35
C ASN A 98 7.92 18.41 0.93
N ASP A 99 8.60 19.53 0.84
CA ASP A 99 9.00 20.10 -0.46
C ASP A 99 10.05 19.21 -1.14
N GLY A 100 9.80 18.91 -2.40
CA GLY A 100 10.69 18.07 -3.21
C GLY A 100 10.63 16.58 -2.91
N TYR A 101 9.80 16.10 -1.97
CA TYR A 101 9.75 14.68 -1.63
C TYR A 101 9.43 13.78 -2.82
N TRP A 102 8.39 14.11 -3.57
CA TRP A 102 7.98 13.34 -4.75
C TRP A 102 8.96 13.41 -5.91
N SER A 103 9.66 14.54 -6.06
CA SER A 103 10.62 14.73 -7.16
C SER A 103 12.00 14.18 -6.85
N ASN A 104 12.41 14.12 -5.58
CA ASN A 104 13.80 13.82 -5.20
C ASN A 104 13.97 12.52 -4.41
N ILE A 105 12.91 12.01 -3.78
CA ILE A 105 12.97 10.83 -2.90
C ILE A 105 12.14 9.69 -3.46
N TRP A 106 10.81 9.90 -3.62
CA TRP A 106 9.92 8.84 -4.05
C TRP A 106 10.33 8.28 -5.42
N ASN A 107 10.43 6.95 -5.48
CA ASN A 107 10.75 6.19 -6.70
C ASN A 107 12.05 6.67 -7.40
N LYS A 108 13.06 7.06 -6.63
CA LYS A 108 14.35 7.51 -7.18
C LYS A 108 15.43 6.43 -7.04
N PRO A 109 16.31 6.31 -8.04
CA PRO A 109 17.48 5.44 -7.93
C PRO A 109 18.31 5.77 -6.69
N GLY A 110 18.74 4.75 -5.97
CA GLY A 110 19.53 4.88 -4.74
C GLY A 110 18.71 5.09 -3.47
N VAL A 111 17.41 5.32 -3.56
CA VAL A 111 16.49 5.30 -2.42
C VAL A 111 15.97 3.89 -2.23
N GLY A 112 16.46 3.20 -1.20
CA GLY A 112 16.14 1.79 -0.98
C GLY A 112 14.73 1.56 -0.42
N MET A 113 14.24 2.48 0.42
CA MET A 113 12.91 2.39 1.03
C MET A 113 12.37 3.79 1.36
N CYS A 114 11.12 4.04 1.04
CA CYS A 114 10.46 5.29 1.38
C CYS A 114 8.98 5.08 1.69
N THR A 115 8.39 6.05 2.40
CA THR A 115 6.94 6.06 2.63
C THR A 115 6.23 6.56 1.39
N SER A 116 5.10 5.94 1.06
CA SER A 116 4.27 6.30 -0.09
C SER A 116 2.80 6.02 0.22
N TYR A 117 1.91 6.58 -0.59
CA TYR A 117 0.50 6.22 -0.58
C TYR A 117 -0.03 6.15 -2.01
N TRP A 118 -1.06 5.36 -2.18
CA TRP A 118 -1.80 5.30 -3.42
C TRP A 118 -3.29 5.48 -3.13
N SER A 119 -3.90 6.42 -3.82
CA SER A 119 -5.37 6.51 -3.84
C SER A 119 -5.93 5.31 -4.59
N GLY A 120 -7.02 4.73 -4.11
CA GLY A 120 -7.68 3.60 -4.76
C GLY A 120 -8.04 3.90 -6.22
N ARG A 121 -8.01 2.88 -7.05
CA ARG A 121 -8.49 2.92 -8.44
C ARG A 121 -9.78 2.13 -8.52
N PRO A 122 -10.70 2.46 -9.45
CA PRO A 122 -11.97 1.74 -9.58
C PRO A 122 -11.83 0.24 -9.84
N THR A 123 -10.76 -0.17 -10.53
CA THR A 123 -10.52 -1.57 -10.89
C THR A 123 -9.10 -2.01 -10.55
N PRO A 124 -8.88 -3.30 -10.22
CA PRO A 124 -7.55 -3.82 -9.93
C PRO A 124 -6.56 -3.65 -11.08
N ASP A 125 -6.98 -3.85 -12.31
CA ASP A 125 -6.12 -3.70 -13.49
C ASP A 125 -5.61 -2.27 -13.64
N TRP A 126 -6.45 -1.28 -13.35
CA TRP A 126 -6.00 0.12 -13.36
C TRP A 126 -4.98 0.36 -12.27
N MET A 127 -5.22 -0.12 -11.05
CA MET A 127 -4.26 -0.01 -9.96
C MET A 127 -2.93 -0.69 -10.29
N PHE A 128 -2.98 -1.96 -10.70
CA PHE A 128 -1.79 -2.73 -11.03
C PHE A 128 -1.00 -2.14 -12.20
N SER A 129 -1.71 -1.69 -13.25
CA SER A 129 -1.05 -1.07 -14.40
C SER A 129 -0.44 0.29 -14.09
N THR A 130 -0.97 1.00 -13.08
CA THR A 130 -0.45 2.31 -12.70
C THR A 130 0.85 2.20 -11.91
N CYS A 131 0.92 1.31 -10.92
CA CYS A 131 2.03 1.34 -9.96
C CYS A 131 2.73 0.00 -9.69
N CYS A 132 2.28 -1.11 -10.32
CA CYS A 132 2.77 -2.42 -9.93
C CYS A 132 3.47 -3.19 -11.05
N ILE A 133 3.09 -3.00 -12.34
CA ILE A 133 3.75 -3.70 -13.45
C ILE A 133 5.16 -3.15 -13.72
N ALA A 134 6.04 -4.02 -14.17
CA ALA A 134 7.44 -3.67 -14.46
C ALA A 134 7.62 -2.53 -15.47
N ALA A 135 6.70 -2.41 -16.44
CA ALA A 135 6.74 -1.37 -17.48
C ALA A 135 6.27 0.01 -16.98
N SER A 136 5.69 0.12 -15.79
CA SER A 136 5.24 1.41 -15.27
C SER A 136 6.41 2.23 -14.73
N GLU A 137 6.48 3.50 -15.14
CA GLU A 137 7.40 4.47 -14.55
C GLU A 137 7.10 4.73 -13.07
N TRP A 138 5.88 4.42 -12.61
CA TRP A 138 5.41 4.59 -11.25
C TRP A 138 5.48 3.30 -10.42
N ASN A 139 6.20 2.29 -10.90
CA ASN A 139 6.48 1.09 -10.13
C ASN A 139 7.49 1.41 -9.01
N ASP A 140 6.98 1.94 -7.92
CA ASP A 140 7.77 2.35 -6.76
C ASP A 140 8.20 1.19 -5.85
N MET A 141 7.78 -0.04 -6.18
CA MET A 141 8.34 -1.26 -5.59
C MET A 141 9.69 -1.67 -6.23
N ALA A 142 10.04 -1.10 -7.37
CA ALA A 142 11.14 -1.57 -8.22
C ALA A 142 11.06 -3.09 -8.53
N TRP A 143 9.86 -3.68 -8.46
CA TRP A 143 9.61 -5.10 -8.62
C TRP A 143 9.61 -5.49 -10.10
N ARG A 144 10.71 -6.04 -10.54
CA ARG A 144 10.98 -6.43 -11.92
C ARG A 144 12.09 -7.48 -11.97
N ASP A 145 12.25 -8.11 -13.11
CA ASP A 145 13.35 -9.05 -13.39
C ASP A 145 13.38 -10.26 -12.43
N THR A 146 12.20 -10.67 -11.94
CA THR A 146 12.01 -11.88 -11.15
C THR A 146 10.89 -12.74 -11.75
N PRO A 147 10.93 -14.08 -11.62
CA PRO A 147 9.85 -14.95 -12.12
C PRO A 147 8.46 -14.56 -11.57
N ALA A 148 8.38 -14.10 -10.34
CA ALA A 148 7.12 -13.66 -9.73
C ALA A 148 6.61 -12.34 -10.34
N ALA A 149 7.49 -11.38 -10.62
CA ALA A 149 7.14 -10.15 -11.31
C ALA A 149 6.67 -10.42 -12.75
N ASP A 150 7.34 -11.32 -13.46
CA ASP A 150 6.97 -11.71 -14.82
C ASP A 150 5.60 -12.40 -14.86
N ALA A 151 5.35 -13.33 -13.91
CA ALA A 151 4.04 -13.97 -13.78
C ALA A 151 2.95 -12.95 -13.44
N PHE A 152 3.21 -12.00 -12.54
CA PHE A 152 2.30 -10.92 -12.22
C PHE A 152 1.97 -10.06 -13.46
N ASN A 153 2.97 -9.63 -14.21
CA ASN A 153 2.79 -8.83 -15.42
C ASN A 153 1.93 -9.56 -16.48
N ALA A 154 2.18 -10.84 -16.67
CA ALA A 154 1.41 -11.69 -17.59
C ALA A 154 -0.05 -11.81 -17.14
N LEU A 155 -0.29 -12.04 -15.84
CA LEU A 155 -1.65 -12.15 -15.28
C LEU A 155 -2.42 -10.83 -15.40
N VAL A 156 -1.81 -9.70 -15.09
CA VAL A 156 -2.46 -8.38 -15.24
C VAL A 156 -2.86 -8.14 -16.69
N THR A 157 -1.99 -8.50 -17.64
CA THR A 157 -2.26 -8.35 -19.07
C THR A 157 -3.41 -9.25 -19.52
N ALA A 158 -3.40 -10.52 -19.10
CA ALA A 158 -4.44 -11.49 -19.44
C ALA A 158 -5.80 -11.11 -18.84
N ALA A 159 -5.82 -10.69 -17.56
CA ALA A 159 -7.06 -10.34 -16.87
C ALA A 159 -7.79 -9.13 -17.48
N LYS A 160 -7.08 -8.22 -18.13
CA LYS A 160 -7.71 -7.11 -18.88
C LYS A 160 -8.59 -7.57 -20.03
N GLY A 161 -8.19 -8.64 -20.69
CA GLY A 161 -8.93 -9.22 -21.84
C GLY A 161 -9.91 -10.33 -21.47
N GLU A 162 -9.88 -10.83 -20.22
CA GLU A 162 -10.73 -11.94 -19.79
C GLU A 162 -12.18 -11.48 -19.57
N LEU A 163 -13.12 -12.10 -20.28
CA LEU A 163 -14.54 -11.78 -20.20
C LEU A 163 -15.28 -12.65 -19.17
N ASP A 164 -14.75 -13.83 -18.85
CA ASP A 164 -15.28 -14.67 -17.79
C ASP A 164 -14.91 -14.07 -16.42
N ASP A 165 -15.92 -13.60 -15.69
CA ASP A 165 -15.73 -12.92 -14.43
C ASP A 165 -15.08 -13.82 -13.35
N LYS A 166 -15.37 -15.13 -13.38
CA LYS A 166 -14.77 -16.09 -12.45
C LYS A 166 -13.26 -16.27 -12.71
N LYS A 167 -12.89 -16.46 -13.96
CA LYS A 167 -11.48 -16.59 -14.36
C LYS A 167 -10.70 -15.31 -14.06
N ARG A 168 -11.30 -14.16 -14.37
CA ARG A 168 -10.69 -12.86 -14.04
C ARG A 168 -10.51 -12.67 -12.54
N HIS A 169 -11.46 -13.12 -11.73
CA HIS A 169 -11.35 -13.14 -10.28
C HIS A 169 -10.14 -13.96 -9.81
N GLU A 170 -10.01 -15.19 -10.31
CA GLU A 170 -8.88 -16.07 -9.99
C GLU A 170 -7.54 -15.43 -10.37
N MET A 171 -7.45 -14.77 -11.53
CA MET A 171 -6.25 -14.05 -11.96
C MET A 171 -5.88 -12.90 -11.01
N TYR A 172 -6.85 -12.09 -10.59
CA TYR A 172 -6.58 -11.00 -9.64
C TYR A 172 -6.29 -11.48 -8.23
N PHE A 173 -6.81 -12.60 -7.82
CA PHE A 173 -6.46 -13.24 -6.55
C PHE A 173 -5.00 -13.66 -6.57
N GLU A 174 -4.56 -14.28 -7.65
CA GLU A 174 -3.17 -14.68 -7.82
C GLU A 174 -2.23 -13.46 -7.90
N CYS A 175 -2.63 -12.38 -8.57
CA CYS A 175 -1.87 -11.13 -8.55
C CYS A 175 -1.64 -10.61 -7.12
N GLN A 176 -2.67 -10.61 -6.28
CA GLN A 176 -2.56 -10.17 -4.88
C GLN A 176 -1.68 -11.11 -4.06
N ARG A 177 -1.76 -12.42 -4.30
CA ARG A 177 -0.88 -13.40 -3.64
C ARG A 177 0.58 -13.18 -4.00
N LEU A 178 0.91 -13.00 -5.28
CA LEU A 178 2.27 -12.72 -5.74
C LEU A 178 2.81 -11.42 -5.13
N MET A 179 2.02 -10.35 -5.07
CA MET A 179 2.43 -9.11 -4.42
C MET A 179 2.67 -9.30 -2.92
N ASN A 180 1.78 -10.03 -2.24
CA ASN A 180 1.93 -10.31 -0.81
C ASN A 180 3.24 -11.07 -0.54
N GLU A 181 3.55 -12.08 -1.33
CA GLU A 181 4.71 -12.94 -1.12
C GLU A 181 6.01 -12.28 -1.56
N ASP A 182 6.08 -11.76 -2.77
CA ASP A 182 7.33 -11.33 -3.42
C ASP A 182 7.41 -9.82 -3.68
N GLY A 183 6.29 -9.12 -3.90
CA GLY A 183 6.28 -7.69 -4.18
C GLY A 183 6.93 -6.82 -3.11
N GLY A 184 7.39 -5.63 -3.47
CA GLY A 184 8.18 -4.74 -2.61
C GLY A 184 7.38 -3.97 -1.54
N TYR A 185 6.06 -3.98 -1.57
CA TYR A 185 5.26 -3.21 -0.61
C TYR A 185 5.22 -3.82 0.79
N ILE A 186 5.28 -2.95 1.79
CA ILE A 186 4.75 -3.19 3.12
C ILE A 186 3.46 -2.36 3.22
N THR A 187 2.37 -2.90 2.70
CA THR A 187 1.05 -2.27 2.83
C THR A 187 0.54 -2.52 4.24
N TRP A 188 0.71 -1.52 5.09
CA TRP A 188 0.35 -1.63 6.50
C TRP A 188 -1.12 -1.32 6.77
N SER A 189 -1.76 -0.50 5.91
CA SER A 189 -3.17 -0.13 6.06
C SER A 189 -3.86 0.16 4.74
N TYR A 190 -5.18 0.06 4.76
CA TYR A 190 -6.12 0.68 3.84
C TYR A 190 -6.83 1.79 4.61
N GLY A 191 -6.35 3.03 4.44
CA GLY A 191 -6.88 4.20 5.14
C GLY A 191 -8.27 4.59 4.64
N GLN A 192 -9.08 5.16 5.52
CA GLN A 192 -10.37 5.74 5.16
C GLN A 192 -10.21 7.21 4.75
N ASN A 193 -10.94 7.63 3.73
CA ASN A 193 -11.08 9.04 3.39
C ASN A 193 -12.09 9.68 4.35
N LEU A 194 -11.60 10.48 5.29
CA LEU A 194 -12.46 11.18 6.25
C LEU A 194 -12.83 12.56 5.71
N SER A 195 -14.10 12.91 5.81
CA SER A 195 -14.61 14.21 5.44
C SER A 195 -15.56 14.73 6.52
N ALA A 196 -15.56 16.04 6.72
CA ALA A 196 -16.50 16.71 7.59
C ALA A 196 -17.23 17.81 6.83
N HIS A 197 -18.49 18.02 7.13
CA HIS A 197 -19.30 19.06 6.50
C HIS A 197 -20.26 19.73 7.50
N ASN A 198 -20.74 20.91 7.17
CA ASN A 198 -21.74 21.60 7.97
C ASN A 198 -23.09 20.85 7.89
N LYS A 199 -23.86 20.86 8.98
CA LYS A 199 -25.18 20.19 9.06
C LYS A 199 -26.22 20.72 8.04
N ARG A 200 -25.98 21.89 7.45
CA ARG A 200 -26.82 22.44 6.37
C ARG A 200 -26.50 21.83 5.00
N ILE A 201 -25.53 20.92 4.94
CA ILE A 201 -25.22 20.22 3.70
C ILE A 201 -25.68 18.78 3.86
N ALA A 202 -26.50 18.34 2.93
CA ALA A 202 -26.96 16.96 2.81
C ALA A 202 -26.26 16.25 1.65
N HIS A 203 -26.22 14.95 1.71
CA HIS A 203 -25.61 14.10 0.70
C HIS A 203 -26.38 12.79 0.53
N PRO A 204 -26.20 12.04 -0.56
CA PRO A 204 -26.78 10.72 -0.72
C PRO A 204 -26.33 9.76 0.40
N ALA A 205 -27.17 8.75 0.69
CA ALA A 205 -26.84 7.72 1.67
C ALA A 205 -25.54 6.97 1.34
N THR A 206 -25.22 6.84 0.06
CA THR A 206 -23.97 6.22 -0.41
C THR A 206 -23.07 7.27 -1.05
N VAL A 207 -21.85 7.37 -0.57
CA VAL A 207 -20.80 8.26 -1.08
C VAL A 207 -19.68 7.44 -1.73
N GLY A 208 -19.04 8.00 -2.74
CA GLY A 208 -17.89 7.35 -3.41
C GLY A 208 -16.67 7.30 -2.50
N GLY A 209 -16.09 6.13 -2.33
CA GLY A 209 -14.94 5.89 -1.45
C GLY A 209 -13.57 5.86 -2.15
N ASN A 210 -13.55 5.96 -3.48
CA ASN A 210 -12.30 5.84 -4.25
C ASN A 210 -11.41 7.09 -4.16
N TRP A 211 -12.00 8.28 -3.95
CA TRP A 211 -11.30 9.55 -3.72
C TRP A 211 -12.05 10.38 -2.68
N HIS A 212 -11.40 11.45 -2.18
CA HIS A 212 -12.04 12.36 -1.22
C HIS A 212 -13.32 12.99 -1.78
N LEU A 213 -14.13 13.55 -0.92
CA LEU A 213 -15.29 14.34 -1.28
C LEU A 213 -16.21 13.63 -2.29
N ASP A 214 -16.62 12.40 -1.93
CA ASP A 214 -17.55 11.59 -2.73
C ASP A 214 -17.00 11.27 -4.15
N GLY A 215 -15.73 10.83 -4.22
CA GLY A 215 -15.08 10.58 -5.50
C GLY A 215 -14.87 11.84 -6.33
N CYS A 216 -14.62 12.98 -5.69
CA CYS A 216 -14.52 14.32 -6.28
C CYS A 216 -15.82 14.85 -6.88
N LYS A 217 -16.99 14.32 -6.48
CA LYS A 217 -18.33 14.69 -7.03
C LYS A 217 -19.21 15.43 -6.05
N ILE A 218 -18.65 16.01 -5.01
CA ILE A 218 -19.40 16.75 -3.99
C ILE A 218 -20.27 17.85 -4.61
N THR A 219 -19.75 18.58 -5.60
CA THR A 219 -20.47 19.68 -6.26
C THR A 219 -21.62 19.24 -7.14
N GLU A 220 -21.66 17.98 -7.52
CA GLU A 220 -22.73 17.41 -8.35
C GLU A 220 -23.80 16.68 -7.52
N ARG A 221 -23.39 16.15 -6.37
CA ARG A 221 -24.20 15.16 -5.63
C ARG A 221 -24.65 15.64 -4.25
N TRP A 222 -24.02 16.68 -3.69
CA TRP A 222 -24.39 17.21 -2.38
C TRP A 222 -25.17 18.51 -2.53
N TRP A 223 -26.05 18.81 -1.59
CA TRP A 223 -26.96 19.98 -1.66
C TRP A 223 -27.15 20.65 -0.32
N PHE A 224 -27.65 21.86 -0.31
CA PHE A 224 -28.06 22.53 0.91
C PHE A 224 -29.42 21.97 1.36
N ALA A 225 -29.53 21.58 2.64
CA ALA A 225 -30.75 21.07 3.28
C ALA A 225 -31.50 22.17 4.01
#